data_48c1f7820a3c45ec88c4d4b7fa87d216
#
_entry.id   48c1f7820a3c45ec88c4d4b7fa87d216
#
_cell.length_a   1.000
_cell.length_b   1.000
_cell.length_c   1.000
_cell.angle_alpha   90.00
_cell.angle_beta   90.00
_cell.angle_gamma   90.00
#
_symmetry.space_group_name_H-M   'P 1'
#
loop_
_entity.id
_entity.type
_entity.pdbx_description
1 polymer ?
#
loop_
_entity_poly.entity_id
_entity_poly.type
_entity_poly.pdbx_seq_one_letter_code
_entity_poly.pdbx_strand_id
1 'polypeptide(L)' 'MQRLIAFVVLAVLAAPVQPTWALANPASVFCVKSGGKSEIRTGPRGQYGVCRLPDGRVVEEWSYYRRMKGKR' A
#
# COMPACT_ATOMS: atom_id res chain seq x y z
N MET A 1 -29.98 9.92 -34.46
CA MET A 1 -28.88 10.33 -34.40
C MET A 1 -28.37 10.87 -33.16
N GLN A 2 -28.72 10.99 -32.22
CA GLN A 2 -28.19 11.54 -31.14
C GLN A 2 -27.93 10.57 -30.09
N ARG A 3 -27.90 9.40 -30.30
CA ARG A 3 -27.68 8.50 -29.32
C ARG A 3 -26.30 8.29 -28.96
N LEU A 4 -25.35 8.82 -29.51
CA LEU A 4 -24.01 8.49 -29.22
C LEU A 4 -23.51 9.16 -28.04
N ILE A 5 -24.16 9.98 -27.40
CA ILE A 5 -23.61 10.65 -26.31
C ILE A 5 -23.41 9.85 -25.09
N ALA A 6 -24.07 8.82 -24.94
CA ALA A 6 -24.03 8.09 -23.70
C ALA A 6 -22.73 7.41 -23.36
N PHE A 7 -21.89 7.15 -24.31
CA PHE A 7 -20.75 6.39 -23.97
C PHE A 7 -19.66 7.13 -23.31
N VAL A 8 -19.57 8.34 -23.48
CA VAL A 8 -18.47 9.07 -22.96
C VAL A 8 -18.29 8.96 -21.48
N VAL A 9 -19.36 8.85 -20.78
CA VAL A 9 -19.29 8.83 -19.36
C VAL A 9 -18.56 7.67 -18.77
N LEU A 10 -18.54 6.58 -19.44
CA LEU A 10 -17.94 5.43 -18.90
C LEU A 10 -16.46 5.50 -18.68
N ALA A 11 -15.80 6.24 -19.47
CA ALA A 11 -14.38 6.29 -19.38
C ALA A 11 -13.90 6.83 -18.06
N VAL A 12 -14.69 7.64 -17.44
CA VAL A 12 -14.26 8.26 -16.22
C VAL A 12 -14.14 7.25 -15.09
N LEU A 13 -14.87 6.19 -15.16
CA LEU A 13 -14.85 5.24 -14.08
C LEU A 13 -13.71 4.29 -14.13
N ALA A 14 -12.87 4.40 -15.08
CA ALA A 14 -11.77 3.51 -15.20
C ALA A 14 -10.61 3.83 -14.29
N ALA A 15 -10.69 4.86 -13.51
CA ALA A 15 -9.59 5.23 -12.66
C ALA A 15 -9.32 4.15 -11.61
N PRO A 16 -8.07 3.81 -11.38
CA PRO A 16 -7.75 2.78 -10.40
C PRO A 16 -8.04 3.29 -8.99
N VAL A 17 -8.38 2.36 -8.14
CA VAL A 17 -8.68 2.69 -6.77
C VAL A 17 -7.52 2.22 -5.90
N GLN A 18 -6.98 3.12 -5.12
CA GLN A 18 -5.89 2.78 -4.25
C GLN A 18 -6.42 2.48 -2.86
N PRO A 19 -5.87 1.51 -2.15
CA PRO A 19 -6.31 1.23 -0.80
C PRO A 19 -6.03 2.41 0.10
N THR A 20 -7.00 2.75 0.91
CA THR A 20 -6.84 3.89 1.80
C THR A 20 -5.68 3.70 2.77
N TRP A 21 -5.48 2.49 3.25
CA TRP A 21 -4.42 2.26 4.21
C TRP A 21 -3.05 2.54 3.60
N ALA A 22 -2.89 2.28 2.32
CA ALA A 22 -1.62 2.52 1.66
C ALA A 22 -1.32 4.01 1.57
N LEU A 23 -2.34 4.82 1.38
CA LEU A 23 -2.12 6.25 1.28
C LEU A 23 -1.91 6.89 2.64
N ALA A 24 -2.51 6.34 3.68
CA ALA A 24 -2.45 6.93 4.99
C ALA A 24 -1.40 6.33 5.90
N ASN A 25 -0.67 5.33 5.44
CA ASN A 25 0.27 4.62 6.29
C ASN A 25 1.68 4.76 5.76
N PRO A 26 2.47 5.68 6.31
CA PRO A 26 3.82 5.90 5.80
C PRO A 26 4.74 4.70 5.94
N ALA A 27 4.48 3.82 6.90
CA ALA A 27 5.31 2.63 7.04
C ALA A 27 5.10 1.68 5.88
N SER A 28 3.85 1.53 5.44
CA SER A 28 3.58 0.68 4.28
C SER A 28 4.17 1.26 3.01
N VAL A 29 4.06 2.57 2.86
CA VAL A 29 4.62 3.24 1.70
C VAL A 29 6.14 3.07 1.68
N PHE A 30 6.76 3.22 2.83
CA PHE A 30 8.21 3.07 2.94
C PHE A 30 8.63 1.63 2.59
N CYS A 31 7.84 0.65 3.01
CA CYS A 31 8.11 -0.74 2.68
C CYS A 31 8.16 -0.94 1.17
N VAL A 32 7.16 -0.44 0.48
CA VAL A 32 7.08 -0.59 -0.97
C VAL A 32 8.22 0.16 -1.65
N LYS A 33 8.54 1.35 -1.18
CA LYS A 33 9.63 2.10 -1.77
C LYS A 33 10.98 1.46 -1.54
N SER A 34 11.09 0.65 -0.51
CA SER A 34 12.32 -0.08 -0.24
C SER A 34 12.43 -1.36 -1.07
N GLY A 35 11.48 -1.60 -1.95
CA GLY A 35 11.46 -2.80 -2.76
C GLY A 35 10.75 -3.96 -2.13
N GLY A 36 10.13 -3.74 -0.99
CA GLY A 36 9.45 -4.81 -0.28
C GLY A 36 7.99 -4.91 -0.63
N LYS A 37 7.34 -5.84 0.01
CA LYS A 37 5.92 -6.05 -0.17
C LYS A 37 5.23 -5.94 1.17
N SER A 38 4.22 -5.09 1.25
CA SER A 38 3.50 -4.87 2.48
C SER A 38 2.39 -5.91 2.61
N GLU A 39 2.32 -6.57 3.76
CA GLU A 39 1.31 -7.60 4.02
C GLU A 39 0.69 -7.37 5.38
N ILE A 40 -0.57 -7.76 5.51
CA ILE A 40 -1.27 -7.65 6.78
C ILE A 40 -1.33 -9.03 7.41
N ARG A 41 -0.98 -9.11 8.67
CA ARG A 41 -1.05 -10.35 9.45
C ARG A 41 -1.98 -10.18 10.62
N THR A 42 -2.47 -11.27 11.15
CA THR A 42 -3.35 -11.24 12.31
C THR A 42 -2.64 -11.85 13.49
N GLY A 43 -2.64 -11.16 14.60
CA GLY A 43 -2.01 -11.66 15.80
C GLY A 43 -2.92 -11.50 17.00
N PRO A 44 -2.40 -11.79 18.20
CA PRO A 44 -3.23 -11.78 19.41
C PRO A 44 -3.83 -10.41 19.72
N ARG A 45 -3.18 -9.34 19.27
CA ARG A 45 -3.71 -8.01 19.53
C ARG A 45 -4.38 -7.39 18.33
N GLY A 46 -4.67 -8.17 17.31
CA GLY A 46 -5.32 -7.66 16.12
C GLY A 46 -4.41 -7.71 14.92
N GLN A 47 -4.74 -6.95 13.92
CA GLN A 47 -3.98 -6.96 12.69
C GLN A 47 -2.76 -6.05 12.76
N TYR A 48 -1.72 -6.44 12.08
CA TYR A 48 -0.52 -5.61 12.01
C TYR A 48 0.11 -5.80 10.64
N GLY A 49 0.90 -4.83 10.22
CA GLY A 49 1.55 -4.88 8.92
C GLY A 49 2.98 -5.35 9.00
N VAL A 50 3.38 -6.13 8.03
CA VAL A 50 4.77 -6.56 7.92
C VAL A 50 5.28 -6.21 6.53
N CYS A 51 6.59 -6.08 6.42
CA CYS A 51 7.25 -5.81 5.16
C CYS A 51 8.10 -7.02 4.80
N ARG A 52 7.80 -7.60 3.65
CA ARG A 52 8.62 -8.69 3.14
C ARG A 52 9.67 -8.06 2.23
N LEU A 53 10.90 -8.06 2.67
CA LEU A 53 11.98 -7.41 1.94
C LEU A 53 12.49 -8.27 0.79
N PRO A 54 13.20 -7.66 -0.17
CA PRO A 54 13.70 -8.41 -1.32
C PRO A 54 14.63 -9.56 -0.95
N ASP A 55 15.31 -9.45 0.18
CA ASP A 55 16.21 -10.52 0.60
C ASP A 55 15.49 -11.65 1.34
N GLY A 56 14.17 -11.56 1.42
CA GLY A 56 13.38 -12.63 2.05
C GLY A 56 13.04 -12.39 3.50
N ARG A 57 13.61 -11.37 4.14
CA ARG A 57 13.30 -11.10 5.53
C ARG A 57 11.91 -10.52 5.65
N VAL A 58 11.24 -10.84 6.73
CA VAL A 58 9.93 -10.28 7.01
C VAL A 58 10.06 -9.50 8.31
N VAL A 59 9.76 -8.23 8.25
CA VAL A 59 9.93 -7.34 9.40
C VAL A 59 8.62 -6.59 9.65
N GLU A 60 8.41 -6.18 10.88
CA GLU A 60 7.22 -5.42 11.21
C GLU A 60 7.39 -4.01 10.65
N GLU A 61 6.37 -3.52 9.94
CA GLU A 61 6.48 -2.30 9.14
C GLU A 61 6.87 -1.07 9.92
N TRP A 62 6.22 -0.84 11.05
CA TRP A 62 6.48 0.39 11.79
C TRP A 62 7.84 0.38 12.46
N SER A 63 8.27 -0.78 12.94
CA SER A 63 9.61 -0.89 13.52
C SER A 63 10.66 -0.65 12.45
N TYR A 64 10.45 -1.21 11.28
CA TYR A 64 11.39 -1.03 10.19
C TYR A 64 11.44 0.43 9.77
N TYR A 65 10.28 1.04 9.62
CA TYR A 65 10.19 2.43 9.22
C TYR A 65 10.93 3.34 10.21
N ARG A 66 10.67 3.17 11.49
CA ARG A 66 11.30 4.01 12.50
C ARG A 66 12.81 3.81 12.55
N ARG A 67 13.23 2.56 12.43
CA ARG A 67 14.65 2.27 12.47
C ARG A 67 15.39 2.86 11.28
N MET A 68 14.82 2.73 10.11
CA MET A 68 15.49 3.24 8.92
C MET A 68 15.46 4.75 8.85
N LYS A 69 14.38 5.36 9.31
CA LYS A 69 14.32 6.81 9.33
C LYS A 69 15.30 7.40 10.32
N GLY A 70 15.58 6.71 11.38
CA GLY A 70 16.49 7.22 12.36
C GLY A 70 17.94 7.12 11.96
N LYS A 71 18.21 6.50 10.83
CA LYS A 71 19.56 6.36 10.39
C LYS A 71 20.04 7.45 9.48
N ARG A 72 19.39 8.56 9.42
CA ARG A 72 19.84 9.58 8.54
C ARG A 72 21.00 10.36 9.03
#